data_9182b168d89e5c2eecb240bcffc7e68a
#
_entry.id   9182b168d89e5c2eecb240bcffc7e68a
#
_cell.length_a   1.000
_cell.length_b   1.000
_cell.length_c   1.000
_cell.angle_alpha   90.00
_cell.angle_beta   90.00
_cell.angle_gamma   90.00
#
_symmetry.space_group_name_H-M   'P 1'
#
loop_
_entity.id
_entity.type
_entity.pdbx_description
1 polymer ?
#
loop_
_entity_poly.entity_id
_entity_poly.type
_entity_poly.pdbx_seq_one_letter_code
_entity_poly.pdbx_strand_id
1 'polypeptide(L)'
;MAAQGGQGTLDQFNVGKATVNGLELMFHYLPLPRHFAVQLPIQLSYTYTNTEMKKDFISSAWGNVVYGDEIPYIYKHAFNAQIGIEHKWVEANFGARYNGDMRTTPGHGKIAEREKIPAHLILDASLKGHINKNITITLNAINLANKKYLVSRHPAGLRAGHPFGIYGGVQLHL
;
A
#
# COMPACT_ATOMS: atom_id res chain seq x y z
N MET A 1 -23.45 2.78 2.05
CA MET A 1 -23.58 1.31 2.12
C MET A 1 -22.20 0.72 2.05
N ALA A 2 -21.76 -0.02 3.04
CA ALA A 2 -20.50 -0.76 2.99
C ALA A 2 -20.83 -2.19 2.54
N ALA A 3 -20.21 -2.67 1.47
CA ALA A 3 -20.31 -4.05 1.06
C ALA A 3 -19.51 -4.91 2.04
N GLN A 4 -20.17 -5.81 2.76
CA GLN A 4 -19.48 -6.89 3.46
C GLN A 4 -19.06 -7.95 2.44
N GLY A 5 -17.87 -7.74 1.86
CA GLY A 5 -17.27 -8.71 0.95
C GLY A 5 -16.71 -9.93 1.68
N GLY A 6 -17.58 -10.77 2.23
CA GLY A 6 -17.27 -12.16 2.47
C GLY A 6 -17.41 -12.89 1.15
N GLN A 7 -16.46 -13.77 0.81
CA GLN A 7 -16.55 -14.58 -0.41
C GLN A 7 -17.92 -15.28 -0.49
N GLY A 8 -18.71 -14.94 -1.50
CA GLY A 8 -19.88 -15.70 -1.90
C GLY A 8 -21.25 -15.17 -1.49
N THR A 9 -21.32 -14.03 -0.79
CA THR A 9 -22.63 -13.39 -0.55
C THR A 9 -22.68 -12.02 -1.23
N LEU A 10 -23.68 -11.83 -2.10
CA LEU A 10 -24.04 -10.53 -2.68
C LEU A 10 -24.85 -9.67 -1.69
N ASP A 11 -24.95 -10.10 -0.44
CA ASP A 11 -25.75 -9.44 0.56
C ASP A 11 -25.09 -8.13 0.99
N GLN A 12 -25.78 -7.03 0.73
CA GLN A 12 -25.41 -5.71 1.21
C GLN A 12 -26.13 -5.44 2.53
N PHE A 13 -25.36 -5.28 3.60
CA PHE A 13 -25.90 -4.93 4.90
C PHE A 13 -25.64 -3.46 5.21
N ASN A 14 -26.56 -2.81 5.88
CA ASN A 14 -26.33 -1.51 6.46
C ASN A 14 -25.57 -1.68 7.79
N VAL A 15 -24.25 -1.63 7.72
CA VAL A 15 -23.33 -1.90 8.84
C VAL A 15 -23.18 -0.72 9.84
N GLY A 16 -24.22 0.06 10.00
CA GLY A 16 -24.20 1.14 10.99
C GLY A 16 -23.49 2.40 10.49
N LYS A 17 -23.12 3.26 11.43
CA LYS A 17 -22.44 4.54 11.20
C LYS A 17 -20.99 4.43 11.62
N ALA A 18 -20.07 4.87 10.75
CA ALA A 18 -18.66 4.98 11.05
C ALA A 18 -18.14 6.37 10.65
N THR A 19 -17.07 6.80 11.30
CA THR A 19 -16.30 7.99 10.88
C THR A 19 -14.91 7.55 10.44
N VAL A 20 -14.41 8.19 9.40
CA VAL A 20 -13.04 8.05 8.91
C VAL A 20 -12.47 9.46 8.82
N ASN A 21 -11.40 9.72 9.55
CA ASN A 21 -10.69 10.99 9.56
C ASN A 21 -9.23 10.74 9.25
N GLY A 22 -8.59 11.63 8.55
CA GLY A 22 -7.19 11.43 8.20
C GLY A 22 -6.48 12.71 7.79
N LEU A 23 -5.18 12.56 7.61
CA LEU A 23 -4.29 13.57 7.08
C LEU A 23 -3.46 12.91 5.98
N GLU A 24 -3.42 13.54 4.82
CA GLU A 24 -2.56 13.14 3.71
C GLU A 24 -1.57 14.25 3.41
N LEU A 25 -0.29 13.91 3.38
CA LEU A 25 0.80 14.81 3.04
C LEU A 25 1.52 14.25 1.82
N MET A 26 1.79 15.09 0.85
CA MET A 26 2.59 14.76 -0.31
C MET A 26 3.65 15.83 -0.51
N PHE A 27 4.88 15.39 -0.74
CA PHE A 27 6.01 16.24 -1.03
C PHE A 27 6.69 15.75 -2.31
N HIS A 28 6.89 16.66 -3.25
CA HIS A 28 7.62 16.40 -4.48
C HIS A 28 8.72 17.44 -4.62
N TYR A 29 9.94 16.99 -4.87
CA TYR A 29 11.11 17.86 -4.96
C TYR A 29 12.03 17.44 -6.11
N LEU A 30 12.45 18.42 -6.89
CA LEU A 30 13.43 18.31 -7.96
C LEU A 30 14.66 19.16 -7.58
N PRO A 31 15.68 18.56 -6.96
CA PRO A 31 16.83 19.32 -6.44
C PRO A 31 17.69 19.96 -7.54
N LEU A 32 17.65 19.42 -8.75
CA LEU A 32 18.45 19.92 -9.86
C LEU A 32 17.64 20.84 -10.78
N PRO A 33 18.25 21.96 -11.24
CA PRO A 33 17.62 22.81 -12.25
C PRO A 33 17.29 22.02 -13.52
N ARG A 34 16.16 22.35 -14.16
CA ARG A 34 15.63 21.63 -15.34
C ARG A 34 16.58 21.59 -16.55
N HIS A 35 17.57 22.47 -16.62
CA HIS A 35 18.53 22.48 -17.72
C HIS A 35 19.65 21.44 -17.57
N PHE A 36 19.74 20.75 -16.42
CA PHE A 36 20.67 19.63 -16.26
C PHE A 36 20.17 18.43 -17.06
N ALA A 37 21.13 17.69 -17.66
CA ALA A 37 20.83 16.50 -18.42
C ALA A 37 20.27 15.34 -17.56
N VAL A 38 20.48 15.40 -16.25
CA VAL A 38 19.99 14.45 -15.25
C VAL A 38 19.04 15.17 -14.31
N GLN A 39 17.90 14.53 -13.99
CA GLN A 39 16.99 14.97 -12.95
C GLN A 39 16.95 13.93 -11.82
N LEU A 40 16.74 14.40 -10.61
CA LEU A 40 16.67 13.58 -9.39
C LEU A 40 15.32 13.80 -8.69
N PRO A 41 14.21 13.28 -9.22
CA PRO A 41 12.92 13.42 -8.55
C PRO A 41 12.89 12.70 -7.22
N ILE A 42 12.41 13.38 -6.19
CA ILE A 42 12.16 12.84 -4.85
C ILE A 42 10.68 13.02 -4.56
N GLN A 43 10.02 11.94 -4.19
CA GLN A 43 8.61 11.95 -3.78
C GLN A 43 8.47 11.30 -2.41
N LEU A 44 7.74 11.96 -1.53
CA LEU A 44 7.40 11.45 -0.22
C LEU A 44 5.90 11.59 -0.03
N SER A 45 5.25 10.58 0.50
CA SER A 45 3.87 10.69 0.94
C SER A 45 3.68 10.03 2.29
N TYR A 46 2.82 10.61 3.09
CA TYR A 46 2.40 10.09 4.38
C TYR A 46 0.90 10.20 4.51
N THR A 47 0.26 9.12 4.93
CA THR A 47 -1.16 9.06 5.23
C THR A 47 -1.35 8.61 6.66
N TYR A 48 -2.11 9.37 7.40
CA TYR A 48 -2.66 9.01 8.70
C TYR A 48 -4.16 8.82 8.54
N THR A 49 -4.68 7.66 8.98
CA THR A 49 -6.11 7.37 8.94
C THR A 49 -6.58 6.89 10.30
N ASN A 50 -7.57 7.57 10.84
CA ASN A 50 -8.27 7.15 12.05
C ASN A 50 -9.70 6.78 11.73
N THR A 51 -10.15 5.63 12.22
CA THR A 51 -11.49 5.11 11.97
C THR A 51 -12.17 4.80 13.28
N GLU A 52 -13.50 4.96 13.33
CA GLU A 52 -14.28 4.69 14.53
C GLU A 52 -15.71 4.28 14.15
N MET A 53 -16.17 3.15 14.65
CA MET A 53 -17.56 2.73 14.59
C MET A 53 -18.42 3.56 15.52
N LYS A 54 -19.53 4.07 15.03
CA LYS A 54 -20.44 4.97 15.78
C LYS A 54 -21.72 4.30 16.22
N LYS A 55 -21.82 2.97 16.09
CA LYS A 55 -22.94 2.16 16.56
C LYS A 55 -22.51 0.74 16.86
N ASP A 56 -23.16 0.13 17.81
CA ASP A 56 -23.09 -1.30 18.07
C ASP A 56 -23.93 -2.04 17.04
N PHE A 57 -23.40 -3.14 16.53
CA PHE A 57 -24.13 -4.05 15.65
C PHE A 57 -23.48 -5.43 15.64
N ILE A 58 -24.24 -6.43 15.20
CA ILE A 58 -23.72 -7.78 14.97
C ILE A 58 -23.56 -7.99 13.47
N SER A 59 -22.40 -8.49 13.09
CA SER A 59 -22.05 -8.77 11.70
C SER A 59 -21.70 -10.25 11.54
N SER A 60 -22.15 -10.88 10.47
CA SER A 60 -21.75 -12.25 10.14
C SER A 60 -20.27 -12.38 9.81
N ALA A 61 -19.66 -11.32 9.27
CA ALA A 61 -18.25 -11.31 8.90
C ALA A 61 -17.32 -10.84 10.02
N TRP A 62 -17.78 -9.92 10.89
CA TRP A 62 -16.97 -9.26 11.91
C TRP A 62 -17.34 -9.61 13.35
N GLY A 63 -18.42 -10.37 13.54
CA GLY A 63 -18.93 -10.70 14.87
C GLY A 63 -19.59 -9.50 15.56
N ASN A 64 -19.40 -9.37 16.85
CA ASN A 64 -19.92 -8.26 17.65
C ASN A 64 -19.04 -7.03 17.49
N VAL A 65 -19.58 -5.97 16.95
CA VAL A 65 -18.92 -4.67 16.76
C VAL A 65 -19.53 -3.69 17.76
N VAL A 66 -18.68 -2.98 18.50
CA VAL A 66 -19.12 -2.01 19.50
C VAL A 66 -18.71 -0.58 19.13
N TYR A 67 -19.42 0.39 19.69
CA TYR A 67 -19.06 1.79 19.54
C TYR A 67 -17.60 2.03 19.94
N GLY A 68 -16.86 2.78 19.11
CA GLY A 68 -15.44 3.07 19.36
C GLY A 68 -14.48 2.08 18.69
N ASP A 69 -14.97 0.96 18.14
CA ASP A 69 -14.12 0.03 17.40
C ASP A 69 -13.57 0.67 16.12
N GLU A 70 -12.32 0.36 15.82
CA GLU A 70 -11.67 0.72 14.55
C GLU A 70 -12.13 -0.23 13.44
N ILE A 71 -12.20 0.29 12.21
CA ILE A 71 -12.52 -0.51 11.02
C ILE A 71 -11.33 -1.42 10.69
N PRO A 72 -11.55 -2.74 10.48
CA PRO A 72 -10.49 -3.65 10.10
C PRO A 72 -9.86 -3.32 8.74
N TYR A 73 -8.63 -3.81 8.52
CA TYR A 73 -7.89 -3.69 7.26
C TYR A 73 -7.59 -2.26 6.81
N ILE A 74 -7.49 -1.34 7.75
CA ILE A 74 -7.06 0.04 7.50
C ILE A 74 -5.77 0.30 8.27
N TYR A 75 -4.71 0.64 7.58
CA TYR A 75 -3.46 1.08 8.19
C TYR A 75 -3.67 2.47 8.81
N LYS A 76 -3.28 2.60 10.07
CA LYS A 76 -3.29 3.91 10.75
C LYS A 76 -2.22 4.85 10.20
N HIS A 77 -1.08 4.28 9.83
CA HIS A 77 0.06 4.99 9.27
C HIS A 77 0.55 4.30 8.02
N ALA A 78 0.63 5.02 6.91
CA ALA A 78 1.28 4.59 5.68
C ALA A 78 2.27 5.67 5.23
N PHE A 79 3.46 5.25 4.80
CA PHE A 79 4.50 6.14 4.29
C PHE A 79 5.08 5.55 3.01
N ASN A 80 5.24 6.40 1.99
CA ASN A 80 5.95 6.04 0.77
C ASN A 80 7.04 7.06 0.51
N ALA A 81 8.20 6.57 0.10
CA ALA A 81 9.32 7.37 -0.37
C ALA A 81 9.78 6.83 -1.71
N GLN A 82 10.07 7.71 -2.64
CA GLN A 82 10.62 7.35 -3.94
C GLN A 82 11.71 8.35 -4.30
N ILE A 83 12.83 7.84 -4.80
CA ILE A 83 13.89 8.63 -5.40
C ILE A 83 14.15 8.10 -6.81
N GLY A 84 14.25 9.00 -7.77
CA GLY A 84 14.52 8.68 -9.16
C GLY A 84 15.83 9.28 -9.66
N ILE A 85 16.30 8.71 -10.75
CA ILE A 85 17.30 9.29 -11.65
C ILE A 85 16.67 9.27 -13.03
N GLU A 86 16.54 10.43 -13.65
CA GLU A 86 15.99 10.56 -15.00
C GLU A 86 17.03 11.19 -15.92
N HIS A 87 17.38 10.47 -16.96
CA HIS A 87 18.23 10.92 -18.04
C HIS A 87 17.63 10.46 -19.37
N LYS A 88 17.93 11.14 -20.48
CA LYS A 88 17.38 10.82 -21.81
C LYS A 88 17.52 9.37 -22.24
N TRP A 89 18.50 8.64 -21.72
CA TRP A 89 18.78 7.25 -22.07
C TRP A 89 18.38 6.24 -21.00
N VAL A 90 18.21 6.70 -19.75
CA VAL A 90 17.95 5.82 -18.61
C VAL A 90 17.11 6.51 -17.58
N GLU A 91 16.12 5.79 -17.06
CA GLU A 91 15.35 6.17 -15.88
C GLU A 91 15.50 5.06 -14.85
N ALA A 92 15.87 5.41 -13.63
CA ALA A 92 15.93 4.48 -12.52
C ALA A 92 15.13 5.02 -11.34
N ASN A 93 14.39 4.16 -10.65
CA ASN A 93 13.64 4.53 -9.47
C ASN A 93 13.88 3.51 -8.37
N PHE A 94 13.98 4.02 -7.15
CA PHE A 94 14.02 3.23 -5.93
C PHE A 94 12.90 3.70 -5.01
N GLY A 95 12.07 2.77 -4.55
CA GLY A 95 10.92 3.01 -3.72
C GLY A 95 10.99 2.27 -2.39
N ALA A 96 10.49 2.92 -1.34
CA ALA A 96 10.31 2.34 -0.02
C ALA A 96 8.86 2.58 0.43
N ARG A 97 8.13 1.52 0.76
CA ARG A 97 6.74 1.57 1.21
C ARG A 97 6.63 0.95 2.60
N TYR A 98 6.29 1.77 3.57
CA TYR A 98 6.00 1.36 4.93
C TYR A 98 4.50 1.40 5.18
N ASN A 99 3.98 0.30 5.72
CA ASN A 99 2.64 0.21 6.28
C ASN A 99 2.76 -0.14 7.76
N GLY A 100 2.06 0.61 8.60
CA GLY A 100 1.94 0.33 10.02
C GLY A 100 1.24 -1.00 10.27
N ASP A 101 1.14 -1.40 11.53
CA ASP A 101 0.30 -2.52 11.88
C ASP A 101 -1.18 -2.17 11.70
N MET A 102 -1.99 -3.19 11.41
CA MET A 102 -3.45 -3.04 11.32
C MET A 102 -4.16 -4.25 11.90
N ARG A 103 -5.37 -4.01 12.40
CA ARG A 103 -6.26 -5.07 12.88
C ARG A 103 -7.00 -5.76 11.75
N THR A 104 -7.34 -7.00 11.93
CA THR A 104 -8.11 -7.81 10.97
C THR A 104 -9.55 -8.04 11.41
N THR A 105 -9.88 -7.67 12.63
CA THR A 105 -11.20 -7.70 13.24
C THR A 105 -11.52 -6.35 13.88
N PRO A 106 -12.78 -5.94 14.00
CA PRO A 106 -13.15 -4.73 14.75
C PRO A 106 -12.64 -4.78 16.18
N GLY A 107 -12.30 -3.64 16.74
CA GLY A 107 -11.82 -3.53 18.09
C GLY A 107 -11.12 -2.20 18.32
N HIS A 108 -10.76 -1.90 19.57
CA HIS A 108 -10.04 -0.69 19.97
C HIS A 108 -8.83 -1.04 20.86
N GLY A 109 -7.94 -0.09 21.02
CA GLY A 109 -6.73 -0.27 21.82
C GLY A 109 -5.70 -1.23 21.21
N LYS A 110 -5.00 -2.00 22.07
CA LYS A 110 -3.91 -2.90 21.62
C LYS A 110 -4.45 -4.04 20.77
N ILE A 111 -3.84 -4.24 19.61
CA ILE A 111 -4.20 -5.33 18.69
C ILE A 111 -3.61 -6.65 19.20
N ALA A 112 -4.43 -7.69 19.35
CA ALA A 112 -3.96 -9.02 19.70
C ALA A 112 -3.11 -9.61 18.56
N GLU A 113 -2.03 -10.33 18.88
CA GLU A 113 -1.08 -10.85 17.88
C GLU A 113 -1.74 -11.74 16.79
N ARG A 114 -2.74 -12.52 17.18
CA ARG A 114 -3.51 -13.37 16.25
C ARG A 114 -4.42 -12.59 15.31
N GLU A 115 -4.70 -11.32 15.60
CA GLU A 115 -5.62 -10.43 14.86
C GLU A 115 -4.88 -9.27 14.21
N LYS A 116 -3.56 -9.29 14.29
CA LYS A 116 -2.70 -8.22 13.78
C LYS A 116 -2.04 -8.62 12.47
N ILE A 117 -2.05 -7.72 11.51
CA ILE A 117 -1.08 -7.72 10.41
C ILE A 117 0.07 -6.82 10.86
N PRO A 118 1.28 -7.38 11.06
CA PRO A 118 2.42 -6.60 11.54
C PRO A 118 2.84 -5.52 10.55
N ALA A 119 3.37 -4.44 11.07
CA ALA A 119 4.00 -3.41 10.26
C ALA A 119 5.13 -3.98 9.39
N HIS A 120 5.26 -3.44 8.20
CA HIS A 120 6.28 -3.90 7.26
C HIS A 120 6.76 -2.78 6.34
N LEU A 121 8.02 -2.91 5.93
CA LEU A 121 8.68 -2.07 4.95
C LEU A 121 9.01 -2.92 3.72
N ILE A 122 8.61 -2.46 2.55
CA ILE A 122 8.89 -3.09 1.26
C ILE A 122 9.73 -2.13 0.43
N LEU A 123 10.77 -2.67 -0.20
CA LEU A 123 11.68 -1.93 -1.07
C LEU A 123 11.52 -2.46 -2.49
N ASP A 124 11.35 -1.54 -3.43
CA ASP A 124 11.16 -1.84 -4.85
C ASP A 124 12.14 -1.01 -5.68
N ALA A 125 12.53 -1.49 -6.85
CA ALA A 125 13.33 -0.71 -7.80
C ALA A 125 12.86 -0.95 -9.22
N SER A 126 13.04 0.05 -10.07
CA SER A 126 12.81 -0.07 -11.51
C SER A 126 13.91 0.61 -12.29
N LEU A 127 14.19 0.05 -13.46
CA LEU A 127 15.13 0.56 -14.44
C LEU A 127 14.47 0.56 -15.81
N LYS A 128 14.58 1.66 -16.53
CA LYS A 128 14.13 1.79 -17.91
C LYS A 128 15.28 2.31 -18.74
N GLY A 129 15.66 1.59 -19.79
CA GLY A 129 16.70 1.96 -20.75
C GLY A 129 16.12 2.25 -22.11
N HIS A 130 16.32 3.46 -22.63
CA HIS A 130 15.93 3.88 -23.98
C HIS A 130 17.08 3.58 -24.95
N ILE A 131 17.01 2.44 -25.62
CA ILE A 131 18.06 1.99 -26.57
C ILE A 131 18.09 2.93 -27.79
N ASN A 132 16.90 3.28 -28.26
CA ASN A 132 16.69 4.28 -29.29
C ASN A 132 15.25 4.81 -29.20
N LYS A 133 14.81 5.66 -30.14
CA LYS A 133 13.46 6.22 -30.17
C LYS A 133 12.32 5.19 -30.27
N ASN A 134 12.64 3.98 -30.72
CA ASN A 134 11.66 2.92 -30.98
C ASN A 134 11.73 1.77 -29.97
N ILE A 135 12.80 1.63 -29.20
CA ILE A 135 13.02 0.49 -28.33
C ILE A 135 13.35 0.96 -26.92
N THR A 136 12.55 0.51 -25.97
CA THR A 136 12.77 0.71 -24.55
C THR A 136 12.78 -0.64 -23.84
N ILE A 137 13.79 -0.87 -23.00
CA ILE A 137 13.89 -2.05 -22.12
C ILE A 137 13.52 -1.63 -20.71
N THR A 138 12.72 -2.46 -20.04
CA THR A 138 12.31 -2.23 -18.64
C THR A 138 12.73 -3.41 -17.77
N LEU A 139 13.16 -3.11 -16.55
CA LEU A 139 13.43 -4.08 -15.51
C LEU A 139 12.82 -3.58 -14.22
N ASN A 140 12.00 -4.41 -13.56
CA ASN A 140 11.37 -4.10 -12.31
C ASN A 140 11.73 -5.17 -11.29
N ALA A 141 12.19 -4.76 -10.12
CA ALA A 141 12.44 -5.63 -8.99
C ALA A 141 11.54 -5.22 -7.83
N ILE A 142 10.75 -6.16 -7.32
CA ILE A 142 9.84 -5.94 -6.21
C ILE A 142 10.29 -6.70 -4.98
N ASN A 143 10.02 -6.12 -3.81
CA ASN A 143 10.43 -6.68 -2.53
C ASN A 143 11.90 -7.08 -2.49
N LEU A 144 12.80 -6.14 -2.79
CA LEU A 144 14.26 -6.34 -2.89
C LEU A 144 14.86 -7.04 -1.66
N ALA A 145 14.33 -6.77 -0.49
CA ALA A 145 14.79 -7.39 0.76
C ALA A 145 14.21 -8.80 0.99
N ASN A 146 13.39 -9.32 0.07
CA ASN A 146 12.65 -10.59 0.22
C ASN A 146 11.93 -10.68 1.57
N LYS A 147 11.35 -9.56 2.02
CA LYS A 147 10.65 -9.48 3.29
C LYS A 147 9.42 -10.40 3.27
N LYS A 148 9.35 -11.33 4.23
CA LYS A 148 8.13 -12.10 4.47
C LYS A 148 7.17 -11.25 5.29
N TYR A 149 5.99 -10.97 4.76
CA TYR A 149 4.96 -10.15 5.40
C TYR A 149 3.56 -10.68 5.09
N LEU A 150 2.61 -10.31 5.93
CA LEU A 150 1.21 -10.67 5.75
C LEU A 150 0.45 -9.49 5.13
N VAL A 151 -0.52 -9.79 4.27
CA VAL A 151 -1.43 -8.81 3.69
C VAL A 151 -2.88 -9.03 4.12
N SER A 152 -3.23 -10.26 4.53
CA SER A 152 -4.57 -10.60 5.02
C SER A 152 -4.52 -11.82 5.93
N ARG A 153 -5.54 -11.95 6.81
CA ARG A 153 -5.80 -13.13 7.63
C ARG A 153 -7.15 -13.77 7.35
N HIS A 154 -8.10 -13.01 6.87
CA HIS A 154 -9.48 -13.43 6.66
C HIS A 154 -9.95 -13.09 5.23
N PRO A 155 -10.94 -13.81 4.70
CA PRO A 155 -11.66 -14.95 5.26
C PRO A 155 -10.93 -16.30 5.06
N ALA A 156 -10.02 -16.40 4.08
CA ALA A 156 -9.44 -17.66 3.61
C ALA A 156 -8.13 -18.07 4.33
N GLY A 157 -7.82 -17.45 5.48
CA GLY A 157 -6.59 -17.70 6.23
C GLY A 157 -5.46 -16.74 5.90
N LEU A 158 -4.24 -17.07 6.33
CA LEU A 158 -3.07 -16.20 6.19
C LEU A 158 -2.67 -16.07 4.71
N ARG A 159 -2.61 -14.83 4.23
CA ARG A 159 -2.08 -14.50 2.90
C ARG A 159 -0.78 -13.73 3.05
N ALA A 160 0.28 -14.30 2.50
CA ALA A 160 1.56 -13.62 2.40
C ALA A 160 1.53 -12.56 1.30
N GLY A 161 2.32 -11.53 1.48
CA GLY A 161 2.62 -10.57 0.42
C GLY A 161 3.58 -11.18 -0.61
N HIS A 162 3.82 -10.43 -1.69
CA HIS A 162 4.66 -10.89 -2.79
C HIS A 162 6.11 -11.11 -2.33
N PRO A 163 6.74 -12.24 -2.63
CA PRO A 163 8.16 -12.44 -2.39
C PRO A 163 9.00 -11.55 -3.30
N PHE A 164 10.32 -11.62 -3.16
CA PHE A 164 11.21 -11.03 -4.16
C PHE A 164 10.85 -11.54 -5.56
N GLY A 165 10.79 -10.60 -6.50
CA GLY A 165 10.53 -10.90 -7.92
C GLY A 165 11.22 -9.91 -8.83
N ILE A 166 11.64 -10.40 -10.01
CA ILE A 166 12.20 -9.58 -11.07
C ILE A 166 11.37 -9.79 -12.34
N TYR A 167 11.04 -8.69 -13.02
CA TYR A 167 10.25 -8.67 -14.24
C TYR A 167 10.97 -7.83 -15.28
N GLY A 168 11.16 -8.38 -16.46
CA GLY A 168 11.72 -7.69 -17.62
C GLY A 168 10.68 -7.49 -18.71
N GLY A 169 10.83 -6.43 -19.49
CA GLY A 169 9.97 -6.15 -20.64
C GLY A 169 10.69 -5.36 -21.72
N VAL A 170 10.18 -5.48 -22.95
CA VAL A 170 10.60 -4.67 -24.09
C VAL A 170 9.37 -3.96 -24.65
N GLN A 171 9.48 -2.66 -24.84
CA GLN A 171 8.45 -1.84 -25.45
C GLN A 171 8.92 -1.36 -26.82
N LEU A 172 8.10 -1.57 -27.84
CA LEU A 172 8.34 -1.14 -29.20
C LEU A 172 7.38 0.01 -29.52
N HIS A 173 7.93 1.11 -30.04
CA HIS A 173 7.17 2.28 -30.53
C HIS A 173 7.29 2.27 -32.06
N LEU A 174 6.17 2.02 -32.74
CA LEU A 174 6.05 1.97 -34.21
C LEU A 174 5.65 3.34 -34.77
#